data_bfb934c289aaa1ba253c16cfe45b042d
#
_entry.id   bfb934c289aaa1ba253c16cfe45b042d
#
_cell.length_a   1.000
_cell.length_b   1.000
_cell.length_c   1.000
_cell.angle_alpha   90.00
_cell.angle_beta   90.00
_cell.angle_gamma   90.00
#
_symmetry.space_group_name_H-M   'P 1'
#
loop_
_entity.id
_entity.type
_entity.pdbx_description
1 polymer ?
#
loop_
_entity_poly.entity_id
_entity_poly.type
_entity_poly.pdbx_seq_one_letter_code
_entity_poly.pdbx_strand_id
1 'polypeptide(L)'
;TGGVDSGALTTAEVATGFDLYQDTDTIQVDFLIAPGMANASDQATVVNDLAGIAGTTRKDCIVVTSPDRAAVVNNATPVASSVTTAAGFNSSSYIVVDNNYLKVYDKFNDQYVFIPAASTTAGVMAATDANAAPWFSPAGQRRGQYFGVTALSYSPTKLERDTLYKAGINPVANIPGQ
;
A
#
# COMPACT_ATOMS: atom_id res chain seq x y z
N THR A 1 -2.47 -34.46 11.73
CA THR A 1 -1.57 -33.40 12.18
C THR A 1 -1.98 -32.10 11.51
N GLY A 2 -2.90 -31.35 12.14
CA GLY A 2 -3.32 -30.04 11.68
C GLY A 2 -2.21 -29.02 11.89
N GLY A 3 -2.03 -28.09 10.93
CA GLY A 3 -1.21 -26.91 11.16
C GLY A 3 -1.85 -26.06 12.27
N VAL A 4 -1.03 -25.28 12.96
CA VAL A 4 -1.49 -24.28 13.93
C VAL A 4 -1.36 -22.92 13.27
N ASP A 5 -2.44 -22.11 13.32
CA ASP A 5 -2.37 -20.72 12.89
C ASP A 5 -1.45 -19.95 13.85
N SER A 6 -0.46 -19.25 13.31
CA SER A 6 0.48 -18.45 14.10
C SER A 6 -0.14 -17.17 14.67
N GLY A 7 -1.37 -16.84 14.27
CA GLY A 7 -2.03 -15.59 14.65
C GLY A 7 -1.49 -14.37 13.86
N ALA A 8 -1.58 -13.19 14.46
CA ALA A 8 -1.10 -11.96 13.84
C ALA A 8 0.44 -11.91 13.85
N LEU A 9 1.02 -11.59 12.69
CA LEU A 9 2.47 -11.40 12.54
C LEU A 9 2.93 -10.15 13.31
N THR A 10 4.07 -10.26 13.96
CA THR A 10 4.77 -9.12 14.57
C THR A 10 5.56 -8.33 13.53
N THR A 11 5.88 -7.07 13.82
CA THR A 11 6.75 -6.25 12.95
C THR A 11 8.11 -6.91 12.68
N ALA A 12 8.69 -7.57 13.70
CA ALA A 12 9.97 -8.24 13.58
C ALA A 12 9.92 -9.46 12.63
N GLU A 13 8.84 -10.23 12.66
CA GLU A 13 8.65 -11.37 11.75
C GLU A 13 8.46 -10.88 10.31
N VAL A 14 7.73 -9.79 10.11
CA VAL A 14 7.56 -9.17 8.79
C VAL A 14 8.89 -8.66 8.26
N ALA A 15 9.66 -7.91 9.07
CA ALA A 15 10.98 -7.40 8.70
C ALA A 15 11.93 -8.56 8.33
N THR A 16 12.03 -9.58 9.17
CA THR A 16 12.85 -10.78 8.89
C THR A 16 12.46 -11.46 7.56
N GLY A 17 11.16 -11.49 7.24
CA GLY A 17 10.68 -12.03 5.97
C GLY A 17 11.15 -11.20 4.77
N PHE A 18 11.13 -9.87 4.89
CA PHE A 18 11.59 -8.97 3.81
C PHE A 18 13.11 -8.88 3.71
N ASP A 19 13.86 -9.09 4.79
CA ASP A 19 15.33 -9.16 4.78
C ASP A 19 15.89 -10.23 3.82
N LEU A 20 15.12 -11.28 3.56
CA LEU A 20 15.47 -12.32 2.58
C LEU A 20 15.58 -11.77 1.14
N TYR A 21 14.99 -10.60 0.87
CA TYR A 21 15.01 -9.95 -0.45
C TYR A 21 16.09 -8.86 -0.58
N GLN A 22 17.02 -8.77 0.35
CA GLN A 22 18.12 -7.78 0.30
C GLN A 22 19.19 -8.11 -0.75
N ASP A 23 19.35 -9.39 -1.08
CA ASP A 23 20.34 -9.85 -2.06
C ASP A 23 19.87 -9.55 -3.49
N THR A 24 20.57 -8.63 -4.15
CA THR A 24 20.30 -8.20 -5.53
C THR A 24 20.82 -9.17 -6.57
N ASP A 25 21.80 -10.02 -6.21
CA ASP A 25 22.45 -10.91 -7.16
C ASP A 25 21.64 -12.16 -7.44
N THR A 26 20.89 -12.63 -6.44
CA THR A 26 20.13 -13.87 -6.54
C THR A 26 18.63 -13.66 -6.70
N ILE A 27 18.09 -12.52 -6.23
CA ILE A 27 16.65 -12.26 -6.21
C ILE A 27 16.34 -10.93 -6.92
N GLN A 28 15.57 -10.99 -8.00
CA GLN A 28 15.07 -9.80 -8.69
C GLN A 28 13.69 -9.41 -8.16
N VAL A 29 13.55 -8.15 -7.71
CA VAL A 29 12.32 -7.58 -7.17
C VAL A 29 12.14 -6.16 -7.66
N ASP A 30 10.96 -5.84 -8.20
CA ASP A 30 10.59 -4.49 -8.65
C ASP A 30 9.79 -3.73 -7.59
N PHE A 31 8.96 -4.44 -6.82
CA PHE A 31 8.08 -3.86 -5.80
C PHE A 31 8.18 -4.60 -4.47
N LEU A 32 8.35 -3.85 -3.38
CA LEU A 32 8.14 -4.30 -2.01
C LEU A 32 6.79 -3.78 -1.53
N ILE A 33 5.81 -4.67 -1.39
CA ILE A 33 4.45 -4.29 -1.00
C ILE A 33 4.31 -4.46 0.50
N ALA A 34 4.22 -3.34 1.23
CA ALA A 34 4.05 -3.38 2.67
C ALA A 34 2.67 -3.93 3.06
N PRO A 35 2.58 -4.88 3.99
CA PRO A 35 1.31 -5.33 4.53
C PRO A 35 0.61 -4.23 5.32
N GLY A 36 -0.70 -4.34 5.47
CA GLY A 36 -1.46 -3.45 6.37
C GLY A 36 -1.34 -3.91 7.81
N MET A 37 -0.56 -3.19 8.60
CA MET A 37 -0.42 -3.44 10.04
C MET A 37 -1.63 -2.94 10.82
N ALA A 38 -1.75 -3.36 12.08
CA ALA A 38 -2.91 -3.06 12.91
C ALA A 38 -2.95 -1.59 13.38
N ASN A 39 -1.80 -0.94 13.53
CA ASN A 39 -1.67 0.42 14.05
C ASN A 39 -0.54 1.20 13.36
N ALA A 40 -0.54 2.52 13.55
CA ALA A 40 0.37 3.46 12.89
C ALA A 40 1.87 3.22 13.24
N SER A 41 2.17 2.85 14.49
CA SER A 41 3.55 2.60 14.93
C SER A 41 4.15 1.38 14.23
N ASP A 42 3.38 0.29 14.17
CA ASP A 42 3.82 -0.95 13.51
C ASP A 42 3.93 -0.72 12.00
N GLN A 43 2.97 0.00 11.40
CA GLN A 43 3.03 0.37 9.98
C GLN A 43 4.28 1.18 9.67
N ALA A 44 4.60 2.20 10.48
CA ALA A 44 5.79 3.02 10.30
C ALA A 44 7.08 2.19 10.44
N THR A 45 7.13 1.29 11.41
CA THR A 45 8.29 0.41 11.62
C THR A 45 8.57 -0.44 10.39
N VAL A 46 7.54 -1.13 9.87
CA VAL A 46 7.68 -1.99 8.68
C VAL A 46 8.02 -1.17 7.43
N VAL A 47 7.32 -0.06 7.19
CA VAL A 47 7.56 0.77 6.00
C VAL A 47 8.97 1.38 6.01
N ASN A 48 9.45 1.82 7.17
CA ASN A 48 10.79 2.40 7.30
C ASN A 48 11.90 1.35 7.12
N ASP A 49 11.67 0.13 7.54
CA ASP A 49 12.56 -1.01 7.29
C ASP A 49 12.64 -1.31 5.78
N LEU A 50 11.49 -1.46 5.11
CA LEU A 50 11.42 -1.65 3.67
C LEU A 50 12.05 -0.49 2.88
N ALA A 51 11.88 0.75 3.36
CA ALA A 51 12.51 1.93 2.78
C ALA A 51 14.04 1.87 2.88
N GLY A 52 14.57 1.29 3.96
CA GLY A 52 15.99 0.99 4.11
C GLY A 52 16.47 -0.02 3.07
N ILE A 53 15.73 -1.10 2.87
CA ILE A 53 16.03 -2.10 1.84
C ILE A 53 16.03 -1.46 0.45
N ALA A 54 14.94 -0.78 0.08
CA ALA A 54 14.78 -0.19 -1.24
C ALA A 54 15.74 0.98 -1.52
N GLY A 55 15.94 1.87 -0.55
CA GLY A 55 16.68 3.12 -0.75
C GLY A 55 18.19 3.03 -0.44
N THR A 56 18.61 2.09 0.40
CA THR A 56 20.01 1.97 0.82
C THR A 56 20.67 0.73 0.24
N THR A 57 20.04 -0.42 0.38
CA THR A 57 20.63 -1.71 0.03
C THR A 57 20.48 -2.01 -1.45
N ARG A 58 19.26 -2.01 -1.97
CA ARG A 58 18.96 -2.44 -3.34
C ARG A 58 19.04 -1.32 -4.37
N LYS A 59 18.26 -0.27 -4.21
CA LYS A 59 18.12 0.88 -5.16
C LYS A 59 17.52 0.51 -6.54
N ASP A 60 17.01 -0.69 -6.71
CA ASP A 60 16.42 -1.23 -7.94
C ASP A 60 14.91 -1.53 -7.80
N CYS A 61 14.34 -1.28 -6.63
CA CYS A 61 12.93 -1.52 -6.33
C CYS A 61 12.31 -0.34 -5.58
N ILE A 62 10.99 -0.33 -5.49
CA ILE A 62 10.23 0.68 -4.74
C ILE A 62 9.28 0.03 -3.74
N VAL A 63 9.03 0.72 -2.64
CA VAL A 63 8.06 0.33 -1.60
C VAL A 63 6.71 0.92 -1.94
N VAL A 64 5.67 0.09 -1.97
CA VAL A 64 4.28 0.55 -2.10
C VAL A 64 3.55 0.22 -0.80
N THR A 65 2.92 1.22 -0.22
CA THR A 65 2.27 1.10 1.09
C THR A 65 0.93 1.83 1.15
N SER A 66 0.10 1.43 2.10
CA SER A 66 -1.09 2.16 2.56
C SER A 66 -0.92 2.49 4.05
N PRO A 67 -1.71 3.42 4.63
CA PRO A 67 -1.75 3.60 6.08
C PRO A 67 -2.14 2.32 6.79
N ASP A 68 -1.99 2.28 8.10
CA ASP A 68 -2.47 1.16 8.91
C ASP A 68 -4.00 0.96 8.81
N ARG A 69 -4.44 -0.26 9.09
CA ARG A 69 -5.85 -0.61 8.92
C ARG A 69 -6.78 0.23 9.80
N ALA A 70 -6.38 0.54 11.03
CA ALA A 70 -7.19 1.32 11.98
C ALA A 70 -7.34 2.79 11.57
N ALA A 71 -6.36 3.33 10.84
CA ALA A 71 -6.43 4.70 10.30
C ALA A 71 -7.51 4.86 9.22
N VAL A 72 -7.88 3.77 8.52
CA VAL A 72 -8.70 3.85 7.31
C VAL A 72 -10.04 3.13 7.45
N VAL A 73 -10.02 1.87 7.93
CA VAL A 73 -11.22 1.01 7.95
C VAL A 73 -12.06 1.31 9.18
N ASN A 74 -13.33 1.68 8.96
CA ASN A 74 -14.28 2.08 10.02
C ASN A 74 -13.80 3.26 10.88
N ASN A 75 -12.97 4.14 10.32
CA ASN A 75 -12.48 5.34 10.99
C ASN A 75 -13.38 6.55 10.65
N ALA A 76 -13.71 7.35 11.66
CA ALA A 76 -14.53 8.56 11.46
C ALA A 76 -13.77 9.71 10.78
N THR A 77 -12.44 9.71 10.87
CA THR A 77 -11.55 10.74 10.31
C THR A 77 -10.40 10.13 9.50
N PRO A 78 -10.69 9.34 8.45
CA PRO A 78 -9.69 8.54 7.77
C PRO A 78 -8.58 9.38 7.12
N VAL A 79 -8.90 10.57 6.62
CA VAL A 79 -7.92 11.48 6.02
C VAL A 79 -6.90 11.96 7.04
N ALA A 80 -7.36 12.49 8.17
CA ALA A 80 -6.45 12.98 9.23
C ALA A 80 -5.60 11.85 9.81
N SER A 81 -6.20 10.68 10.03
CA SER A 81 -5.50 9.50 10.54
C SER A 81 -4.45 8.99 9.55
N SER A 82 -4.77 8.95 8.24
CA SER A 82 -3.81 8.58 7.20
C SER A 82 -2.62 9.53 7.13
N VAL A 83 -2.87 10.84 7.23
CA VAL A 83 -1.80 11.85 7.28
C VAL A 83 -0.91 11.65 8.51
N THR A 84 -1.50 11.33 9.66
CA THR A 84 -0.75 11.06 10.90
C THR A 84 0.12 9.81 10.75
N THR A 85 -0.39 8.72 10.18
CA THR A 85 0.39 7.51 9.92
C THR A 85 1.53 7.79 8.94
N ALA A 86 1.25 8.48 7.83
CA ALA A 86 2.26 8.79 6.82
C ALA A 86 3.36 9.73 7.35
N ALA A 87 3.07 10.59 8.31
CA ALA A 87 4.07 11.42 8.98
C ALA A 87 5.11 10.61 9.76
N GLY A 88 4.83 9.36 10.11
CA GLY A 88 5.78 8.42 10.71
C GLY A 88 6.72 7.73 9.70
N PHE A 89 6.48 7.88 8.41
CA PHE A 89 7.32 7.29 7.37
C PHE A 89 8.53 8.19 7.09
N ASN A 90 9.68 7.56 6.88
CA ASN A 90 10.88 8.28 6.45
C ASN A 90 10.67 8.87 5.06
N SER A 91 11.05 10.13 4.87
CA SER A 91 10.99 10.77 3.55
C SER A 91 11.95 10.08 2.59
N SER A 92 11.43 9.48 1.54
CA SER A 92 12.22 8.74 0.55
C SER A 92 11.54 8.78 -0.82
N SER A 93 12.34 8.89 -1.88
CA SER A 93 11.86 8.72 -3.26
C SER A 93 11.52 7.28 -3.63
N TYR A 94 11.83 6.34 -2.76
CA TYR A 94 11.56 4.91 -2.94
C TYR A 94 10.26 4.45 -2.29
N ILE A 95 9.45 5.35 -1.74
CA ILE A 95 8.17 5.03 -1.10
C ILE A 95 7.02 5.65 -1.87
N VAL A 96 6.03 4.84 -2.20
CA VAL A 96 4.72 5.26 -2.74
C VAL A 96 3.66 4.96 -1.70
N VAL A 97 2.90 5.97 -1.29
CA VAL A 97 1.86 5.86 -0.26
C VAL A 97 0.48 6.11 -0.88
N ASP A 98 -0.45 5.18 -0.67
CA ASP A 98 -1.87 5.34 -0.98
C ASP A 98 -2.67 5.67 0.27
N ASN A 99 -3.91 6.15 0.08
CA ASN A 99 -4.78 6.52 1.21
C ASN A 99 -5.79 5.46 1.64
N ASN A 100 -5.93 4.30 0.96
CA ASN A 100 -7.18 3.55 1.06
C ASN A 100 -7.01 2.05 1.31
N TYR A 101 -8.14 1.44 1.71
CA TYR A 101 -8.37 0.01 1.71
C TYR A 101 -9.49 -0.34 0.75
N LEU A 102 -9.34 -1.45 0.06
CA LEU A 102 -10.22 -1.95 -0.97
C LEU A 102 -11.07 -3.09 -0.42
N LYS A 103 -12.38 -3.01 -0.59
CA LYS A 103 -13.28 -4.11 -0.28
C LYS A 103 -13.30 -5.09 -1.44
N VAL A 104 -12.85 -6.30 -1.20
CA VAL A 104 -12.80 -7.38 -2.18
C VAL A 104 -13.57 -8.59 -1.66
N TYR A 105 -14.10 -9.40 -2.59
CA TYR A 105 -14.78 -10.63 -2.23
C TYR A 105 -13.81 -11.81 -2.16
N ASP A 106 -13.74 -12.42 -0.98
CA ASP A 106 -13.01 -13.68 -0.77
C ASP A 106 -13.95 -14.86 -1.06
N LYS A 107 -13.79 -15.43 -2.25
CA LYS A 107 -14.62 -16.55 -2.72
C LYS A 107 -14.41 -17.85 -1.96
N PHE A 108 -13.29 -17.99 -1.24
CA PHE A 108 -12.97 -19.22 -0.51
C PHE A 108 -13.66 -19.27 0.85
N ASN A 109 -13.78 -18.10 1.50
CA ASN A 109 -14.42 -17.97 2.79
C ASN A 109 -15.83 -17.34 2.68
N ASP A 110 -16.33 -17.09 1.47
CA ASP A 110 -17.64 -16.47 1.19
C ASP A 110 -17.88 -15.19 2.00
N GLN A 111 -16.87 -14.28 1.99
CA GLN A 111 -16.95 -13.04 2.73
C GLN A 111 -16.26 -11.88 2.03
N TYR A 112 -16.65 -10.66 2.38
CA TYR A 112 -15.95 -9.46 1.96
C TYR A 112 -14.87 -9.09 2.95
N VAL A 113 -13.66 -8.84 2.45
CA VAL A 113 -12.51 -8.42 3.26
C VAL A 113 -11.99 -7.07 2.78
N PHE A 114 -11.35 -6.31 3.67
CA PHE A 114 -10.63 -5.10 3.33
C PHE A 114 -9.14 -5.41 3.24
N ILE A 115 -8.54 -5.11 2.08
CA ILE A 115 -7.10 -5.23 1.83
C ILE A 115 -6.49 -3.85 1.55
N PRO A 116 -5.20 -3.61 1.87
CA PRO A 116 -4.53 -2.35 1.52
C PRO A 116 -4.55 -2.09 0.01
N ALA A 117 -4.71 -0.84 -0.41
CA ALA A 117 -4.67 -0.46 -1.82
C ALA A 117 -3.29 -0.67 -2.45
N ALA A 118 -2.24 -0.70 -1.66
CA ALA A 118 -0.85 -0.86 -2.07
C ALA A 118 -0.61 -2.00 -3.07
N SER A 119 -1.24 -3.17 -2.86
CA SER A 119 -1.12 -4.32 -3.77
C SER A 119 -1.69 -4.02 -5.17
N THR A 120 -2.84 -3.36 -5.23
CA THR A 120 -3.48 -2.99 -6.49
C THR A 120 -2.74 -1.85 -7.18
N THR A 121 -2.20 -0.89 -6.41
CA THR A 121 -1.34 0.18 -6.92
C THR A 121 -0.08 -0.39 -7.58
N ALA A 122 0.61 -1.32 -6.92
CA ALA A 122 1.76 -2.01 -7.52
C ALA A 122 1.38 -2.74 -8.82
N GLY A 123 0.20 -3.40 -8.84
CA GLY A 123 -0.33 -4.03 -10.04
C GLY A 123 -0.61 -3.06 -11.19
N VAL A 124 -1.15 -1.87 -10.89
CA VAL A 124 -1.39 -0.81 -11.89
C VAL A 124 -0.08 -0.23 -12.41
N MET A 125 0.93 -0.09 -11.54
CA MET A 125 2.29 0.34 -11.93
C MET A 125 2.93 -0.67 -12.88
N ALA A 126 2.91 -1.95 -12.52
CA ALA A 126 3.43 -3.04 -13.37
C ALA A 126 2.69 -3.15 -14.71
N ALA A 127 1.36 -2.99 -14.71
CA ALA A 127 0.57 -2.98 -15.94
C ALA A 127 0.89 -1.77 -16.83
N THR A 128 1.19 -0.62 -16.24
CA THR A 128 1.58 0.57 -16.99
C THR A 128 2.97 0.41 -17.61
N ASP A 129 3.91 -0.19 -16.88
CA ASP A 129 5.23 -0.51 -17.42
C ASP A 129 5.14 -1.50 -18.59
N ALA A 130 4.40 -2.58 -18.42
CA ALA A 130 4.22 -3.61 -19.46
C ALA A 130 3.54 -3.10 -20.73
N ASN A 131 2.55 -2.18 -20.60
CA ASN A 131 1.73 -1.72 -21.72
C ASN A 131 2.17 -0.38 -22.32
N ALA A 132 3.03 0.36 -21.66
CA ALA A 132 3.50 1.66 -22.10
C ALA A 132 5.01 1.83 -21.85
N ALA A 133 5.38 2.35 -20.69
CA ALA A 133 6.77 2.51 -20.26
C ALA A 133 6.83 2.89 -18.77
N PRO A 134 7.97 2.63 -18.07
CA PRO A 134 8.11 2.89 -16.64
C PRO A 134 7.89 4.35 -16.21
N TRP A 135 8.18 5.30 -17.10
CA TRP A 135 8.02 6.73 -16.82
C TRP A 135 6.61 7.26 -17.03
N PHE A 136 5.67 6.46 -17.56
CA PHE A 136 4.28 6.88 -17.66
C PHE A 136 3.61 6.85 -16.28
N SER A 137 2.83 7.88 -15.98
CA SER A 137 2.05 7.91 -14.74
C SER A 137 1.00 6.80 -14.71
N PRO A 138 1.01 5.90 -13.72
CA PRO A 138 0.00 4.87 -13.53
C PRO A 138 -1.23 5.45 -12.81
N ALA A 139 -1.73 6.58 -13.28
CA ALA A 139 -2.81 7.31 -12.62
C ALA A 139 -3.86 7.80 -13.63
N GLY A 140 -5.02 8.23 -13.08
CA GLY A 140 -6.13 8.78 -13.85
C GLY A 140 -7.01 7.71 -14.50
N GLN A 141 -7.99 8.18 -15.27
CA GLN A 141 -9.12 7.38 -15.79
C GLN A 141 -8.74 6.20 -16.69
N ARG A 142 -7.61 6.28 -17.38
CA ARG A 142 -7.22 5.27 -18.38
C ARG A 142 -6.27 4.21 -17.84
N ARG A 143 -5.36 4.59 -16.94
CA ARG A 143 -4.29 3.73 -16.44
C ARG A 143 -4.36 3.45 -14.95
N GLY A 144 -5.02 4.34 -14.17
CA GLY A 144 -5.14 4.22 -12.72
C GLY A 144 -6.42 3.55 -12.23
N GLN A 145 -7.10 2.77 -13.08
CA GLN A 145 -8.31 2.06 -12.67
C GLN A 145 -7.95 0.78 -11.91
N TYR A 146 -8.63 0.58 -10.78
CA TYR A 146 -8.52 -0.63 -9.97
C TYR A 146 -9.61 -1.63 -10.34
N PHE A 147 -9.22 -2.83 -10.73
CA PHE A 147 -10.13 -3.89 -11.11
C PHE A 147 -10.36 -4.87 -9.97
N GLY A 148 -11.54 -5.53 -9.95
CA GLY A 148 -11.89 -6.52 -8.94
C GLY A 148 -12.25 -5.93 -7.57
N VAL A 149 -12.42 -4.62 -7.46
CA VAL A 149 -12.76 -3.90 -6.24
C VAL A 149 -14.27 -3.69 -6.18
N THR A 150 -14.90 -4.12 -5.07
CA THR A 150 -16.34 -3.91 -4.86
C THR A 150 -16.63 -2.51 -4.33
N ALA A 151 -15.81 -2.01 -3.42
CA ALA A 151 -15.93 -0.68 -2.82
C ALA A 151 -14.60 -0.22 -2.22
N LEU A 152 -14.47 1.08 -2.00
CA LEU A 152 -13.42 1.66 -1.18
C LEU A 152 -13.88 1.70 0.28
N SER A 153 -12.94 1.74 1.23
CA SER A 153 -13.26 1.94 2.64
C SER A 153 -13.92 3.31 2.88
N TYR A 154 -13.42 4.33 2.17
CA TYR A 154 -14.05 5.66 2.07
C TYR A 154 -13.69 6.30 0.73
N SER A 155 -14.46 7.29 0.29
CA SER A 155 -14.14 8.05 -0.93
C SER A 155 -13.86 9.51 -0.55
N PRO A 156 -12.62 9.98 -0.68
CA PRO A 156 -12.26 11.34 -0.29
C PRO A 156 -12.89 12.37 -1.23
N THR A 157 -13.42 13.45 -0.66
CA THR A 157 -13.88 14.65 -1.37
C THR A 157 -12.71 15.37 -2.05
N LYS A 158 -12.98 16.35 -2.90
CA LYS A 158 -11.93 17.13 -3.56
C LYS A 158 -10.97 17.78 -2.56
N LEU A 159 -11.50 18.41 -1.50
CA LEU A 159 -10.69 19.07 -0.47
C LEU A 159 -9.82 18.06 0.31
N GLU A 160 -10.37 16.90 0.59
CA GLU A 160 -9.64 15.82 1.27
C GLU A 160 -8.55 15.24 0.38
N ARG A 161 -8.78 15.10 -0.93
CA ARG A 161 -7.72 14.70 -1.88
C ARG A 161 -6.58 15.72 -1.93
N ASP A 162 -6.91 17.02 -1.90
CA ASP A 162 -5.90 18.08 -1.85
C ASP A 162 -5.09 18.01 -0.55
N THR A 163 -5.71 17.65 0.57
CA THR A 163 -5.05 17.45 1.86
C THR A 163 -4.11 16.24 1.83
N LEU A 164 -4.57 15.09 1.31
CA LEU A 164 -3.77 13.89 1.14
C LEU A 164 -2.55 14.14 0.24
N TYR A 165 -2.77 14.80 -0.89
CA TYR A 165 -1.71 15.13 -1.84
C TYR A 165 -0.61 16.01 -1.22
N LYS A 166 -1.00 17.02 -0.44
CA LYS A 166 -0.04 17.86 0.31
C LYS A 166 0.80 17.08 1.32
N ALA A 167 0.24 15.99 1.84
CA ALA A 167 0.94 15.08 2.75
C ALA A 167 1.77 14.00 2.03
N GLY A 168 1.87 14.04 0.69
CA GLY A 168 2.59 13.05 -0.10
C GLY A 168 1.86 11.72 -0.27
N ILE A 169 0.55 11.69 -0.04
CA ILE A 169 -0.29 10.49 -0.16
C ILE A 169 -1.07 10.55 -1.47
N ASN A 170 -1.01 9.47 -2.26
CA ASN A 170 -1.78 9.34 -3.50
C ASN A 170 -3.25 9.08 -3.20
N PRO A 171 -4.18 9.96 -3.59
CA PRO A 171 -5.58 9.78 -3.30
C PRO A 171 -6.24 8.78 -4.25
N VAL A 172 -6.69 7.67 -3.70
CA VAL A 172 -7.57 6.70 -4.35
C VAL A 172 -9.02 7.09 -4.04
N ALA A 173 -9.81 7.34 -5.06
CA ALA A 173 -11.18 7.84 -4.91
C ALA A 173 -12.12 7.17 -5.92
N ASN A 174 -13.39 7.04 -5.55
CA ASN A 174 -14.44 6.69 -6.49
C ASN A 174 -14.94 7.96 -7.18
N ILE A 175 -14.82 8.01 -8.50
CA ILE A 175 -15.28 9.13 -9.31
C ILE A 175 -16.52 8.68 -10.08
N PRO A 176 -17.73 9.22 -9.76
CA PRO A 176 -18.96 8.83 -10.43
C PRO A 176 -18.90 9.04 -11.94
N GLY A 177 -19.42 8.07 -12.70
CA GLY A 177 -19.47 8.14 -14.16
C GLY A 177 -18.21 7.69 -14.88
N GLN A 178 -17.32 7.01 -14.16
CA GLN A 178 -16.06 6.48 -14.74
C GLN A 178 -15.89 5.03 -14.38
#